data_342884be68b8d257e6012ac70efd7f9f
#
_entry.id   342884be68b8d257e6012ac70efd7f9f
#
_cell.length_a   1.000
_cell.length_b   1.000
_cell.length_c   1.000
_cell.angle_alpha   90.00
_cell.angle_beta   90.00
_cell.angle_gamma   90.00
#
_symmetry.space_group_name_H-M   'P 1'
#
loop_
_entity.id
_entity.type
_entity.pdbx_description
1 polymer ?
#
loop_
_entity_poly.entity_id
_entity_poly.type
_entity_poly.pdbx_seq_one_letter_code
_entity_poly.pdbx_strand_id
1 'polypeptide(L)'
;MGIEAQVQLSKLFGGYRIRYATPGNPMISIVIPNKDHYKDLDLCVTSVLKKSTYRNFEIIIVENNSTEKETFDYYNKIQKEYDNVRVLTWEREFNYSAINNFGVKEAKGDYILLLNNDTKILDKDSLGDMLGYCMRPEVGIVGSKLIYGDGTIQHAAVIL
;
A
#
# COMPACT_ATOMS: atom_id res chain seq x y z
N MET A 1 -27.01 12.98 -3.88
CA MET A 1 -26.03 13.57 -2.94
C MET A 1 -24.79 13.95 -3.74
N GLY A 2 -24.27 15.17 -3.58
CA GLY A 2 -23.01 15.58 -4.21
C GLY A 2 -21.83 14.88 -3.54
N ILE A 3 -20.84 14.45 -4.33
CA ILE A 3 -19.59 13.91 -3.82
C ILE A 3 -18.64 15.08 -3.56
N GLU A 4 -18.12 15.19 -2.34
CA GLU A 4 -17.16 16.24 -2.01
C GLU A 4 -15.80 15.92 -2.66
N ALA A 5 -15.31 16.87 -3.47
CA ALA A 5 -14.05 16.71 -4.17
C ALA A 5 -13.37 18.07 -4.39
N GLN A 6 -12.04 18.05 -4.43
CA GLN A 6 -11.22 19.18 -4.85
C GLN A 6 -10.73 18.95 -6.28
N VAL A 7 -10.86 19.97 -7.12
CA VAL A 7 -10.36 19.94 -8.50
C VAL A 7 -9.15 20.86 -8.60
N GLN A 8 -8.04 20.35 -9.07
CA GLN A 8 -6.79 21.06 -9.24
C GLN A 8 -6.31 20.92 -10.70
N LEU A 9 -5.62 21.92 -11.23
CA LEU A 9 -4.96 21.79 -12.52
C LEU A 9 -3.87 20.70 -12.42
N SER A 10 -3.89 19.79 -13.38
CA SER A 10 -2.83 18.79 -13.54
C SER A 10 -1.57 19.45 -14.09
N LYS A 11 -0.41 18.81 -13.89
CA LYS A 11 0.84 19.18 -14.58
C LYS A 11 0.77 18.90 -16.09
N LEU A 12 -0.16 18.06 -16.52
CA LEU A 12 -0.43 17.82 -17.94
C LEU A 12 -1.33 18.95 -18.47
N PHE A 13 -0.95 19.54 -19.59
CA PHE A 13 -1.71 20.60 -20.25
C PHE A 13 -3.15 20.14 -20.53
N GLY A 14 -4.12 20.95 -20.12
CA GLY A 14 -5.56 20.66 -20.31
C GLY A 14 -6.15 19.56 -19.41
N GLY A 15 -5.38 19.03 -18.43
CA GLY A 15 -5.85 18.00 -17.51
C GLY A 15 -6.20 18.55 -16.11
N TYR A 16 -7.03 17.80 -15.39
CA TYR A 16 -7.38 18.10 -14.01
C TYR A 16 -7.04 16.88 -13.12
N ARG A 17 -6.64 17.14 -11.88
CA ARG A 17 -6.55 16.15 -10.81
C ARG A 17 -7.76 16.34 -9.89
N ILE A 18 -8.53 15.29 -9.71
CA ILE A 18 -9.67 15.28 -8.79
C ILE A 18 -9.25 14.53 -7.55
N ARG A 19 -9.42 15.15 -6.39
CA ARG A 19 -9.21 14.55 -5.07
C ARG A 19 -10.53 14.45 -4.35
N TYR A 20 -10.99 13.23 -4.13
CA TYR A 20 -12.19 12.97 -3.35
C TYR A 20 -11.89 13.05 -1.87
N ALA A 21 -12.84 13.59 -1.11
CA ALA A 21 -12.76 13.57 0.35
C ALA A 21 -12.86 12.13 0.87
N THR A 22 -12.23 11.89 2.02
CA THR A 22 -12.27 10.60 2.72
C THR A 22 -13.02 10.75 4.06
N PRO A 23 -14.36 10.96 4.03
CA PRO A 23 -15.15 11.18 5.24
C PRO A 23 -15.03 9.99 6.20
N GLY A 24 -15.07 10.27 7.49
CA GLY A 24 -14.94 9.24 8.52
C GLY A 24 -13.53 8.74 8.75
N ASN A 25 -12.56 9.15 7.93
CA ASN A 25 -11.15 8.72 8.05
C ASN A 25 -11.00 7.20 8.22
N PRO A 26 -11.54 6.35 7.29
CA PRO A 26 -11.55 4.91 7.44
C PRO A 26 -10.13 4.33 7.43
N MET A 27 -9.91 3.21 8.14
CA MET A 27 -8.59 2.60 8.24
C MET A 27 -8.24 1.79 7.00
N ILE A 28 -6.99 1.91 6.55
CA ILE A 28 -6.41 1.08 5.47
C ILE A 28 -5.52 0.02 6.08
N SER A 29 -5.75 -1.27 5.78
CA SER A 29 -4.78 -2.34 6.05
C SER A 29 -3.91 -2.57 4.82
N ILE A 30 -2.61 -2.36 4.96
CA ILE A 30 -1.62 -2.54 3.91
C ILE A 30 -0.98 -3.92 4.10
N VAL A 31 -1.23 -4.84 3.18
CA VAL A 31 -0.71 -6.22 3.22
C VAL A 31 0.49 -6.32 2.30
N ILE A 32 1.64 -6.75 2.86
CA ILE A 32 2.92 -6.83 2.17
C ILE A 32 3.49 -8.26 2.32
N PRO A 33 3.31 -9.15 1.34
CA PRO A 33 4.03 -10.43 1.32
C PRO A 33 5.54 -10.19 1.24
N ASN A 34 6.31 -10.91 2.04
CA ASN A 34 7.78 -10.78 2.03
C ASN A 34 8.48 -12.13 2.21
N LYS A 35 9.60 -12.27 1.52
CA LYS A 35 10.60 -13.31 1.73
C LYS A 35 11.97 -12.70 1.54
N ASP A 36 12.79 -12.72 2.59
CA ASP A 36 14.14 -12.14 2.57
C ASP A 36 14.17 -10.67 2.06
N HIS A 37 15.24 -10.21 1.43
CA HIS A 37 15.34 -8.88 0.78
C HIS A 37 14.92 -7.71 1.69
N TYR A 38 15.35 -7.71 2.97
CA TYR A 38 14.92 -6.70 3.95
C TYR A 38 15.16 -5.25 3.51
N LYS A 39 16.14 -4.99 2.62
CA LYS A 39 16.43 -3.63 2.15
C LYS A 39 15.31 -3.08 1.27
N ASP A 40 14.75 -3.91 0.40
CA ASP A 40 13.62 -3.52 -0.45
C ASP A 40 12.38 -3.32 0.41
N LEU A 41 12.14 -4.25 1.35
CA LEU A 41 11.06 -4.14 2.32
C LEU A 41 11.18 -2.87 3.17
N ASP A 42 12.39 -2.52 3.65
CA ASP A 42 12.60 -1.29 4.43
C ASP A 42 12.29 -0.04 3.60
N LEU A 43 12.72 0.01 2.33
CA LEU A 43 12.37 1.10 1.43
C LEU A 43 10.84 1.20 1.22
N CYS A 44 10.17 0.08 1.04
CA CYS A 44 8.72 0.02 0.87
C CYS A 44 8.01 0.55 2.13
N VAL A 45 8.24 -0.08 3.27
CA VAL A 45 7.59 0.23 4.55
C VAL A 45 7.87 1.67 4.99
N THR A 46 9.15 2.09 4.96
CA THR A 46 9.53 3.45 5.36
C THR A 46 8.97 4.52 4.42
N SER A 47 8.80 4.21 3.12
CA SER A 47 8.16 5.14 2.19
C SER A 47 6.69 5.37 2.54
N VAL A 48 5.97 4.35 2.98
CA VAL A 48 4.60 4.47 3.48
C VAL A 48 4.57 5.28 4.79
N LEU A 49 5.34 4.85 5.78
CA LEU A 49 5.36 5.44 7.13
C LEU A 49 5.75 6.91 7.14
N LYS A 50 6.79 7.28 6.37
CA LYS A 50 7.37 8.63 6.42
C LYS A 50 6.75 9.62 5.44
N LYS A 51 6.28 9.14 4.27
CA LYS A 51 5.79 10.05 3.23
C LYS A 51 4.28 10.27 3.26
N SER A 52 3.48 9.23 3.55
CA SER A 52 2.04 9.35 3.42
C SER A 52 1.45 10.45 4.29
N THR A 53 0.61 11.30 3.71
CA THR A 53 -0.20 12.29 4.45
C THR A 53 -1.40 11.63 5.12
N TYR A 54 -1.96 10.59 4.53
CA TYR A 54 -2.99 9.77 5.17
C TYR A 54 -2.36 8.93 6.28
N ARG A 55 -2.90 9.00 7.51
CA ARG A 55 -2.26 8.40 8.68
C ARG A 55 -3.02 7.25 9.32
N ASN A 56 -4.30 7.08 9.00
CA ASN A 56 -5.09 5.99 9.56
C ASN A 56 -4.87 4.69 8.79
N PHE A 57 -3.76 4.02 9.03
CA PHE A 57 -3.43 2.73 8.42
C PHE A 57 -2.66 1.83 9.37
N GLU A 58 -2.73 0.52 9.11
CA GLU A 58 -1.81 -0.50 9.63
C GLU A 58 -1.01 -1.12 8.49
N ILE A 59 0.16 -1.68 8.79
CA ILE A 59 0.97 -2.47 7.87
C ILE A 59 1.06 -3.90 8.41
N ILE A 60 0.70 -4.86 7.56
CA ILE A 60 0.77 -6.29 7.83
C ILE A 60 1.80 -6.89 6.88
N ILE A 61 3.00 -7.16 7.40
CA ILE A 61 4.02 -7.89 6.65
C ILE A 61 3.71 -9.38 6.81
N VAL A 62 3.54 -10.08 5.69
CA VAL A 62 3.32 -11.53 5.69
C VAL A 62 4.62 -12.21 5.31
N GLU A 63 5.35 -12.65 6.34
CA GLU A 63 6.60 -13.39 6.22
C GLU A 63 6.35 -14.78 5.60
N ASN A 64 7.15 -15.17 4.59
CA ASN A 64 7.03 -16.47 3.94
C ASN A 64 8.38 -17.16 3.74
N ASN A 65 8.79 -17.97 4.72
CA ASN A 65 9.98 -18.83 4.63
C ASN A 65 11.28 -18.06 4.31
N SER A 66 11.48 -16.91 4.96
CA SER A 66 12.75 -16.18 4.94
C SER A 66 13.86 -17.01 5.62
N THR A 67 15.08 -16.82 5.17
CA THR A 67 16.25 -17.52 5.69
C THR A 67 17.36 -16.60 6.18
N GLU A 68 17.31 -15.32 5.76
CA GLU A 68 18.30 -14.30 6.11
C GLU A 68 18.05 -13.75 7.52
N LYS A 69 19.09 -13.83 8.38
CA LYS A 69 19.03 -13.30 9.75
C LYS A 69 18.65 -11.82 9.77
N GLU A 70 19.20 -11.04 8.85
CA GLU A 70 18.96 -9.60 8.72
C GLU A 70 17.47 -9.27 8.50
N THR A 71 16.74 -10.15 7.82
CA THR A 71 15.30 -10.02 7.60
C THR A 71 14.54 -10.14 8.91
N PHE A 72 14.87 -11.14 9.75
CA PHE A 72 14.25 -11.30 11.06
C PHE A 72 14.65 -10.19 12.04
N ASP A 73 15.90 -9.73 12.00
CA ASP A 73 16.35 -8.58 12.79
C ASP A 73 15.56 -7.32 12.41
N TYR A 74 15.31 -7.12 11.11
CA TYR A 74 14.45 -6.03 10.61
C TYR A 74 13.00 -6.15 11.09
N TYR A 75 12.39 -7.33 11.03
CA TYR A 75 11.03 -7.55 11.52
C TYR A 75 10.91 -7.18 13.01
N ASN A 76 11.86 -7.63 13.83
CA ASN A 76 11.88 -7.31 15.24
C ASN A 76 12.06 -5.82 15.53
N LYS A 77 12.88 -5.13 14.72
CA LYS A 77 13.11 -3.69 14.84
C LYS A 77 11.86 -2.90 14.48
N ILE A 78 11.28 -3.15 13.29
CA ILE A 78 10.19 -2.34 12.76
C ILE A 78 8.93 -2.42 13.62
N GLN A 79 8.61 -3.62 14.17
CA GLN A 79 7.48 -3.80 15.08
C GLN A 79 7.67 -3.11 16.44
N LYS A 80 8.90 -2.90 16.88
CA LYS A 80 9.19 -2.14 18.10
C LYS A 80 9.15 -0.63 17.90
N GLU A 81 9.48 -0.19 16.69
CA GLU A 81 9.56 1.22 16.33
C GLU A 81 8.16 1.79 15.99
N TYR A 82 7.24 0.96 15.45
CA TYR A 82 5.94 1.39 14.98
C TYR A 82 4.81 0.46 15.43
N ASP A 83 3.92 0.94 16.29
CA ASP A 83 2.80 0.17 16.85
C ASP A 83 1.77 -0.27 15.79
N ASN A 84 1.73 0.41 14.64
CA ASN A 84 0.86 0.09 13.53
C ASN A 84 1.50 -0.84 12.48
N VAL A 85 2.65 -1.45 12.80
CA VAL A 85 3.31 -2.46 11.96
C VAL A 85 3.33 -3.79 12.68
N ARG A 86 2.89 -4.84 12.03
CA ARG A 86 2.96 -6.21 12.57
C ARG A 86 3.40 -7.20 11.50
N VAL A 87 4.04 -8.28 11.95
CA VAL A 87 4.52 -9.37 11.10
C VAL A 87 3.72 -10.63 11.42
N LEU A 88 3.21 -11.28 10.39
CA LEU A 88 2.53 -12.57 10.46
C LEU A 88 3.33 -13.59 9.67
N THR A 89 3.39 -14.83 10.15
CA THR A 89 4.13 -15.90 9.48
C THR A 89 3.19 -16.82 8.69
N TRP A 90 3.50 -17.02 7.42
CA TRP A 90 2.89 -17.98 6.52
C TRP A 90 3.86 -19.14 6.28
N GLU A 91 3.64 -20.28 6.95
CA GLU A 91 4.56 -21.43 6.95
C GLU A 91 4.40 -22.37 5.74
N ARG A 92 3.48 -22.06 4.82
CA ARG A 92 3.22 -22.90 3.65
C ARG A 92 4.07 -22.50 2.45
N GLU A 93 4.01 -23.30 1.38
CA GLU A 93 4.61 -22.93 0.11
C GLU A 93 4.07 -21.58 -0.41
N PHE A 94 4.92 -20.90 -1.18
CA PHE A 94 4.56 -19.62 -1.77
C PHE A 94 3.36 -19.76 -2.70
N ASN A 95 2.33 -19.02 -2.41
CA ASN A 95 1.20 -18.80 -3.31
C ASN A 95 0.71 -17.37 -3.08
N TYR A 96 0.89 -16.52 -4.08
CA TYR A 96 0.62 -15.08 -3.96
C TYR A 96 -0.81 -14.78 -3.48
N SER A 97 -1.80 -15.46 -4.06
CA SER A 97 -3.21 -15.25 -3.68
C SER A 97 -3.48 -15.75 -2.26
N ALA A 98 -2.94 -16.91 -1.88
CA ALA A 98 -3.16 -17.47 -0.55
C ALA A 98 -2.51 -16.62 0.55
N ILE A 99 -1.29 -16.12 0.33
CA ILE A 99 -0.58 -15.24 1.27
C ILE A 99 -1.33 -13.93 1.46
N ASN A 100 -1.76 -13.29 0.37
CA ASN A 100 -2.55 -12.07 0.47
C ASN A 100 -3.89 -12.32 1.19
N ASN A 101 -4.60 -13.39 0.85
CA ASN A 101 -5.85 -13.76 1.54
C ASN A 101 -5.64 -14.03 3.03
N PHE A 102 -4.49 -14.60 3.42
CA PHE A 102 -4.13 -14.79 4.82
C PHE A 102 -3.93 -13.43 5.52
N GLY A 103 -3.14 -12.52 4.94
CA GLY A 103 -2.95 -11.18 5.49
C GLY A 103 -4.26 -10.39 5.58
N VAL A 104 -5.13 -10.49 4.55
CA VAL A 104 -6.44 -9.83 4.53
C VAL A 104 -7.37 -10.33 5.63
N LYS A 105 -7.35 -11.62 5.97
CA LYS A 105 -8.16 -12.16 7.09
C LYS A 105 -7.79 -11.57 8.44
N GLU A 106 -6.56 -11.17 8.60
CA GLU A 106 -6.03 -10.56 9.82
C GLU A 106 -6.13 -9.02 9.81
N ALA A 107 -6.60 -8.44 8.70
CA ALA A 107 -6.74 -7.00 8.54
C ALA A 107 -7.86 -6.45 9.43
N LYS A 108 -7.64 -5.24 9.97
CA LYS A 108 -8.58 -4.52 10.82
C LYS A 108 -9.20 -3.31 10.11
N GLY A 109 -8.63 -2.92 8.96
CA GLY A 109 -9.05 -1.76 8.20
C GLY A 109 -10.30 -2.01 7.37
N ASP A 110 -11.01 -0.93 7.09
CA ASP A 110 -12.20 -0.93 6.23
C ASP A 110 -11.83 -1.14 4.75
N TYR A 111 -10.59 -0.78 4.40
CA TYR A 111 -10.03 -0.88 3.05
C TYR A 111 -8.71 -1.63 3.06
N ILE A 112 -8.47 -2.39 2.00
CA ILE A 112 -7.27 -3.20 1.84
C ILE A 112 -6.40 -2.64 0.72
N LEU A 113 -5.11 -2.48 1.00
CA LEU A 113 -4.09 -2.24 -0.01
C LEU A 113 -3.15 -3.44 -0.08
N LEU A 114 -3.12 -4.13 -1.22
CA LEU A 114 -2.11 -5.15 -1.50
C LEU A 114 -0.90 -4.44 -2.11
N LEU A 115 0.26 -4.56 -1.46
CA LEU A 115 1.47 -3.84 -1.83
C LEU A 115 2.66 -4.82 -1.91
N ASN A 116 3.39 -4.81 -3.03
CA ASN A 116 4.61 -5.61 -3.14
C ASN A 116 5.74 -4.99 -2.31
N ASN A 117 6.61 -5.84 -1.76
CA ASN A 117 7.73 -5.43 -0.91
C ASN A 117 8.83 -4.62 -1.64
N ASP A 118 8.87 -4.67 -2.96
CA ASP A 118 9.83 -3.96 -3.83
C ASP A 118 9.29 -2.64 -4.41
N THR A 119 8.17 -2.15 -3.88
CA THR A 119 7.56 -0.88 -4.30
C THR A 119 7.93 0.28 -3.38
N LYS A 120 7.80 1.50 -3.89
CA LYS A 120 8.05 2.73 -3.13
C LYS A 120 6.98 3.76 -3.41
N ILE A 121 6.38 4.31 -2.36
CA ILE A 121 5.45 5.44 -2.48
C ILE A 121 6.23 6.69 -2.92
N LEU A 122 5.84 7.27 -4.04
CA LEU A 122 6.48 8.47 -4.59
C LEU A 122 5.75 9.75 -4.19
N ASP A 123 4.44 9.80 -4.36
CA ASP A 123 3.61 10.94 -3.96
C ASP A 123 3.04 10.72 -2.56
N LYS A 124 3.22 11.71 -1.68
CA LYS A 124 2.76 11.68 -0.30
C LYS A 124 1.25 11.50 -0.14
N ASP A 125 0.49 11.92 -1.15
CA ASP A 125 -0.98 11.88 -1.12
C ASP A 125 -1.55 10.59 -1.74
N SER A 126 -0.69 9.67 -2.22
CA SER A 126 -1.12 8.45 -2.94
C SER A 126 -2.16 7.62 -2.18
N LEU A 127 -1.97 7.39 -0.87
CA LEU A 127 -2.91 6.58 -0.07
C LEU A 127 -4.28 7.25 0.02
N GLY A 128 -4.30 8.55 0.33
CA GLY A 128 -5.54 9.31 0.42
C GLY A 128 -6.26 9.43 -0.93
N ASP A 129 -5.52 9.66 -2.00
CA ASP A 129 -6.10 9.73 -3.34
C ASP A 129 -6.72 8.38 -3.77
N MET A 130 -6.00 7.27 -3.59
CA MET A 130 -6.55 5.93 -3.89
C MET A 130 -7.79 5.62 -3.06
N LEU A 131 -7.73 5.92 -1.75
CA LEU A 131 -8.86 5.72 -0.85
C LEU A 131 -10.08 6.55 -1.29
N GLY A 132 -9.88 7.84 -1.59
CA GLY A 132 -10.96 8.72 -2.03
C GLY A 132 -11.66 8.22 -3.29
N TYR A 133 -10.92 7.65 -4.23
CA TYR A 133 -11.51 6.97 -5.39
C TYR A 133 -12.22 5.68 -5.01
N CYS A 134 -11.63 4.85 -4.14
CA CYS A 134 -12.18 3.55 -3.73
C CYS A 134 -13.46 3.67 -2.90
N MET A 135 -13.66 4.78 -2.21
CA MET A 135 -14.86 5.06 -1.42
C MET A 135 -16.11 5.39 -2.27
N ARG A 136 -15.95 5.56 -3.56
CA ARG A 136 -17.08 5.84 -4.47
C ARG A 136 -17.92 4.55 -4.64
N PRO A 137 -19.25 4.62 -4.58
CA PRO A 137 -20.13 3.43 -4.60
C PRO A 137 -19.97 2.54 -5.84
N GLU A 138 -19.58 3.14 -6.98
CA GLU A 138 -19.38 2.47 -8.24
C GLU A 138 -17.98 1.88 -8.42
N VAL A 139 -17.05 2.12 -7.47
CA VAL A 139 -15.65 1.68 -7.57
C VAL A 139 -15.39 0.50 -6.65
N GLY A 140 -15.05 -0.64 -7.23
CA GLY A 140 -14.68 -1.85 -6.46
C GLY A 140 -13.17 -1.96 -6.19
N ILE A 141 -12.34 -1.48 -7.11
CA ILE A 141 -10.88 -1.58 -7.05
C ILE A 141 -10.22 -0.33 -7.65
N VAL A 142 -9.10 0.08 -7.05
CA VAL A 142 -8.26 1.17 -7.55
C VAL A 142 -6.82 0.68 -7.67
N GLY A 143 -6.23 0.80 -8.86
CA GLY A 143 -4.82 0.53 -9.11
C GLY A 143 -4.01 1.80 -9.33
N SER A 144 -2.80 1.85 -8.79
CA SER A 144 -1.87 2.97 -9.04
C SER A 144 -1.14 2.80 -10.36
N LYS A 145 -0.78 3.93 -10.96
CA LYS A 145 0.26 3.92 -11.99
C LYS A 145 1.60 3.56 -11.37
N LEU A 146 2.28 2.55 -11.94
CA LEU A 146 3.61 2.13 -11.54
C LEU A 146 4.64 2.63 -12.55
N ILE A 147 5.78 3.10 -12.05
CA ILE A 147 6.91 3.57 -12.86
C ILE A 147 8.20 2.92 -12.40
N TYR A 148 9.07 2.62 -13.32
CA TYR A 148 10.43 2.16 -13.04
C TYR A 148 11.32 3.29 -12.50
N GLY A 149 12.47 2.93 -11.95
CA GLY A 149 13.45 3.89 -11.41
C GLY A 149 14.00 4.87 -12.45
N ASP A 150 13.96 4.54 -13.73
CA ASP A 150 14.33 5.42 -14.85
C ASP A 150 13.19 6.37 -15.31
N GLY A 151 12.00 6.27 -14.68
CA GLY A 151 10.84 7.09 -14.99
C GLY A 151 9.93 6.54 -16.09
N THR A 152 10.27 5.41 -16.70
CA THR A 152 9.37 4.74 -17.68
C THR A 152 8.17 4.09 -16.99
N ILE A 153 7.07 3.95 -17.70
CA ILE A 153 5.83 3.37 -17.16
C ILE A 153 5.96 1.86 -17.13
N GLN A 154 5.81 1.25 -15.95
CA GLN A 154 5.68 -0.19 -15.78
C GLN A 154 4.24 -0.64 -15.99
N HIS A 155 3.29 0.07 -15.38
CA HIS A 155 1.85 -0.24 -15.45
C HIS A 155 1.03 1.04 -15.29
N ALA A 156 0.02 1.23 -16.13
CA ALA A 156 -0.83 2.41 -16.06
C ALA A 156 -2.33 2.13 -16.25
N ALA A 157 -2.71 0.98 -16.72
CA ALA A 157 -4.07 0.45 -16.83
C ALA A 157 -4.05 -0.91 -17.53
N VAL A 158 -5.17 -1.62 -17.47
CA VAL A 158 -5.50 -2.74 -18.38
C VAL A 158 -6.62 -2.26 -19.28
N ILE A 159 -6.39 -2.31 -20.60
CA ILE A 159 -7.42 -2.06 -21.59
C ILE A 159 -7.91 -3.42 -22.08
N LEU A 160 -9.19 -3.70 -21.89
CA LEU A 160 -9.86 -4.93 -22.33
C LEU A 160 -10.56 -4.69 -23.66
#